data_d629eea053cabc87ba0e79bec99f5f4e
#
_entry.id   d629eea053cabc87ba0e79bec99f5f4e
#
_cell.length_a   1.000
_cell.length_b   1.000
_cell.length_c   1.000
_cell.angle_alpha   90.00
_cell.angle_beta   90.00
_cell.angle_gamma   90.00
#
_symmetry.space_group_name_H-M   'P 1'
#
loop_
_entity.id
_entity.type
_entity.pdbx_description
1 polymer ?
#
loop_
_entity_poly.entity_id
_entity_poly.type
_entity_poly.pdbx_seq_one_letter_code
_entity_poly.pdbx_strand_id
1 'polypeptide(L)'
;PEDPSVINQSREEYNINYMVSYLQKAIDISRNRDYELIWKWPDIAHDNLIKVLGKVRGILNKLHYPIEIMSPDFTGQYGPYSMNVTNTQTIKSLENYKIITLSPELKKEDLKNILDNCSDNSKLEIIVQGSVELMKSRNRLFTKKESKKLKNNTDDIFLIDKKNKRYPIHKSLSNEEIIISNSEDISLLNDITYLKSIGLVNFAIDGRWRDENYLNKIQEYNTAIDK
;
A
#
# COMPACT_ATOMS: atom_id res chain seq x y z
N PRO A 1 -0.08 22.20 -36.11
CA PRO A 1 0.28 22.01 -34.72
C PRO A 1 -1.00 21.75 -33.95
N GLU A 2 -1.13 20.54 -33.40
CA GLU A 2 -2.29 20.17 -32.61
C GLU A 2 -2.29 20.98 -31.31
N ASP A 3 -3.50 21.39 -30.88
CA ASP A 3 -3.67 22.17 -29.66
C ASP A 3 -3.18 21.34 -28.44
N PRO A 4 -2.29 21.89 -27.59
CA PRO A 4 -1.77 21.17 -26.43
C PRO A 4 -2.87 20.66 -25.47
N SER A 5 -4.05 21.31 -25.44
CA SER A 5 -5.20 20.87 -24.64
C SER A 5 -5.80 19.56 -25.17
N VAL A 6 -5.86 19.37 -26.49
CA VAL A 6 -6.36 18.14 -27.14
C VAL A 6 -5.39 16.98 -26.92
N ILE A 7 -4.08 17.23 -27.01
CA ILE A 7 -3.05 16.22 -26.73
C ILE A 7 -3.11 15.76 -25.27
N ASN A 8 -3.32 16.67 -24.33
CA ASN A 8 -3.45 16.33 -22.92
C ASN A 8 -4.73 15.55 -22.61
N GLN A 9 -5.86 15.89 -23.22
CA GLN A 9 -7.11 15.15 -23.08
C GLN A 9 -7.01 13.72 -23.65
N SER A 10 -6.46 13.57 -24.85
CA SER A 10 -6.26 12.23 -25.44
C SER A 10 -5.33 11.34 -24.61
N ARG A 11 -4.30 11.93 -23.98
CA ARG A 11 -3.37 11.20 -23.10
C ARG A 11 -4.01 10.81 -21.77
N GLU A 12 -4.84 11.67 -21.18
CA GLU A 12 -5.61 11.35 -19.96
C GLU A 12 -6.59 10.21 -20.24
N GLU A 13 -7.34 10.29 -21.34
CA GLU A 13 -8.30 9.26 -21.74
C GLU A 13 -7.63 7.92 -22.01
N TYR A 14 -6.47 7.90 -22.69
CA TYR A 14 -5.67 6.71 -22.89
C TYR A 14 -5.24 6.08 -21.55
N ASN A 15 -4.77 6.89 -20.60
CA ASN A 15 -4.37 6.41 -19.29
C ASN A 15 -5.55 5.81 -18.52
N ILE A 16 -6.72 6.44 -18.55
CA ILE A 16 -7.95 5.94 -17.92
C ILE A 16 -8.33 4.57 -18.51
N ASN A 17 -8.38 4.45 -19.83
CA ASN A 17 -8.74 3.21 -20.51
C ASN A 17 -7.74 2.09 -20.22
N TYR A 18 -6.45 2.39 -20.17
CA TYR A 18 -5.41 1.46 -19.78
C TYR A 18 -5.61 0.96 -18.34
N MET A 19 -5.85 1.87 -17.38
CA MET A 19 -6.10 1.51 -15.98
C MET A 19 -7.36 0.65 -15.82
N VAL A 20 -8.45 1.01 -16.50
CA VAL A 20 -9.70 0.22 -16.51
C VAL A 20 -9.41 -1.20 -16.99
N SER A 21 -8.78 -1.35 -18.16
CA SER A 21 -8.47 -2.66 -18.73
C SER A 21 -7.56 -3.50 -17.83
N TYR A 22 -6.56 -2.87 -17.19
CA TYR A 22 -5.67 -3.54 -16.26
C TYR A 22 -6.41 -4.04 -15.01
N LEU A 23 -7.23 -3.18 -14.41
CA LEU A 23 -8.00 -3.53 -13.21
C LEU A 23 -9.08 -4.58 -13.49
N GLN A 24 -9.74 -4.54 -14.66
CA GLN A 24 -10.66 -5.60 -15.07
C GLN A 24 -9.98 -6.98 -15.09
N LYS A 25 -8.81 -7.08 -15.71
CA LYS A 25 -8.03 -8.33 -15.72
C LYS A 25 -7.65 -8.78 -14.32
N ALA A 26 -7.24 -7.86 -13.45
CA ALA A 26 -6.90 -8.17 -12.07
C ALA A 26 -8.12 -8.67 -11.28
N ILE A 27 -9.28 -8.03 -11.45
CA ILE A 27 -10.55 -8.45 -10.83
C ILE A 27 -10.97 -9.84 -11.34
N ASP A 28 -10.86 -10.11 -12.62
CA ASP A 28 -11.19 -11.43 -13.17
C ASP A 28 -10.29 -12.53 -12.59
N ILE A 29 -8.98 -12.24 -12.44
CA ILE A 29 -8.04 -13.18 -11.81
C ILE A 29 -8.41 -13.41 -10.34
N SER A 30 -8.76 -12.36 -9.59
CA SER A 30 -9.11 -12.46 -8.18
C SER A 30 -10.40 -13.28 -7.99
N ARG A 31 -11.43 -13.03 -8.81
CA ARG A 31 -12.70 -13.78 -8.78
C ARG A 31 -12.50 -15.26 -9.05
N ASN A 32 -11.64 -15.61 -10.03
CA ASN A 32 -11.37 -17.01 -10.38
C ASN A 32 -10.58 -17.76 -9.30
N ARG A 33 -9.97 -17.04 -8.33
CA ARG A 33 -9.14 -17.62 -7.26
C ARG A 33 -9.72 -17.41 -5.87
N ASP A 34 -10.93 -16.87 -5.79
CA ASP A 34 -11.60 -16.53 -4.52
C ASP A 34 -10.78 -15.58 -3.62
N TYR A 35 -10.16 -14.58 -4.24
CA TYR A 35 -9.46 -13.50 -3.54
C TYR A 35 -10.24 -12.19 -3.63
N GLU A 36 -10.26 -11.44 -2.54
CA GLU A 36 -10.72 -10.06 -2.58
C GLU A 36 -9.60 -9.15 -3.10
N LEU A 37 -9.86 -8.39 -4.16
CA LEU A 37 -8.94 -7.41 -4.71
C LEU A 37 -9.28 -6.03 -4.17
N ILE A 38 -8.30 -5.42 -3.50
CA ILE A 38 -8.42 -4.07 -2.94
C ILE A 38 -7.47 -3.14 -3.69
N TRP A 39 -8.00 -2.03 -4.19
CA TRP A 39 -7.20 -1.04 -4.90
C TRP A 39 -6.68 0.03 -3.93
N LYS A 40 -5.39 -0.03 -3.61
CA LYS A 40 -4.75 1.00 -2.79
C LYS A 40 -4.58 2.29 -3.59
N TRP A 41 -5.20 3.36 -3.11
CA TRP A 41 -4.99 4.72 -3.63
C TRP A 41 -3.76 5.34 -2.98
N PRO A 42 -3.11 6.34 -3.66
CA PRO A 42 -1.96 7.03 -3.09
C PRO A 42 -2.36 7.80 -1.82
N ASP A 43 -1.48 7.77 -0.82
CA ASP A 43 -1.73 8.48 0.45
C ASP A 43 -1.63 10.02 0.28
N ILE A 44 -0.87 10.47 -0.71
CA ILE A 44 -0.75 11.88 -1.10
C ILE A 44 -1.05 11.99 -2.59
N ALA A 45 -2.10 12.70 -2.94
CA ALA A 45 -2.50 12.88 -4.33
C ALA A 45 -2.93 14.32 -4.62
N HIS A 46 -2.78 14.74 -5.87
CA HIS A 46 -3.41 15.97 -6.36
C HIS A 46 -4.89 15.74 -6.62
N ASP A 47 -5.68 16.81 -6.53
CA ASP A 47 -7.11 16.79 -6.86
C ASP A 47 -7.37 16.19 -8.26
N ASN A 48 -6.51 16.50 -9.23
CA ASN A 48 -6.65 15.95 -10.59
C ASN A 48 -6.42 14.43 -10.62
N LEU A 49 -5.46 13.91 -9.84
CA LEU A 49 -5.25 12.46 -9.76
C LEU A 49 -6.45 11.78 -9.09
N ILE A 50 -6.94 12.31 -7.98
CA ILE A 50 -8.16 11.80 -7.32
C ILE A 50 -9.36 11.79 -8.27
N LYS A 51 -9.55 12.87 -9.07
CA LYS A 51 -10.60 12.91 -10.10
C LYS A 51 -10.43 11.80 -11.14
N VAL A 52 -9.22 11.56 -11.61
CA VAL A 52 -8.91 10.48 -12.57
C VAL A 52 -9.21 9.11 -11.96
N LEU A 53 -8.75 8.85 -10.72
CA LEU A 53 -9.01 7.59 -10.01
C LEU A 53 -10.52 7.39 -9.80
N GLY A 54 -11.24 8.45 -9.43
CA GLY A 54 -12.71 8.44 -9.32
C GLY A 54 -13.42 8.14 -10.64
N LYS A 55 -12.94 8.68 -11.77
CA LYS A 55 -13.46 8.35 -13.12
C LYS A 55 -13.25 6.86 -13.44
N VAL A 56 -12.04 6.33 -13.18
CA VAL A 56 -11.73 4.90 -13.40
C VAL A 56 -12.67 4.01 -12.57
N ARG A 57 -12.83 4.30 -11.28
CA ARG A 57 -13.77 3.60 -10.39
C ARG A 57 -15.20 3.65 -10.91
N GLY A 58 -15.65 4.83 -11.35
CA GLY A 58 -16.99 5.02 -11.91
C GLY A 58 -17.23 4.19 -13.18
N ILE A 59 -16.23 4.09 -14.06
CA ILE A 59 -16.30 3.23 -15.27
C ILE A 59 -16.35 1.75 -14.87
N LEU A 60 -15.49 1.31 -13.96
CA LEU A 60 -15.48 -0.07 -13.48
C LEU A 60 -16.83 -0.48 -12.88
N ASN A 61 -17.44 0.37 -12.06
CA ASN A 61 -18.77 0.11 -11.50
C ASN A 61 -19.86 -0.02 -12.58
N LYS A 62 -19.85 0.85 -13.60
CA LYS A 62 -20.78 0.77 -14.75
C LYS A 62 -20.59 -0.52 -15.55
N LEU A 63 -19.39 -1.04 -15.61
CA LEU A 63 -19.05 -2.29 -16.30
C LEU A 63 -19.26 -3.53 -15.42
N HIS A 64 -19.84 -3.39 -14.22
CA HIS A 64 -20.02 -4.48 -13.24
C HIS A 64 -18.71 -5.10 -12.71
N TYR A 65 -17.66 -4.27 -12.60
CA TYR A 65 -16.38 -4.60 -11.97
C TYR A 65 -16.16 -3.75 -10.71
N PRO A 66 -16.98 -3.90 -9.65
CA PRO A 66 -16.78 -3.15 -8.41
C PRO A 66 -15.43 -3.53 -7.79
N ILE A 67 -14.75 -2.54 -7.23
CA ILE A 67 -13.47 -2.72 -6.53
C ILE A 67 -13.49 -1.91 -5.24
N GLU A 68 -13.05 -2.54 -4.17
CA GLU A 68 -12.86 -1.89 -2.88
C GLU A 68 -11.60 -1.04 -2.87
N ILE A 69 -11.59 -0.01 -2.06
CA ILE A 69 -10.49 0.97 -2.01
C ILE A 69 -9.86 0.99 -0.64
N MET A 70 -8.53 0.95 -0.61
CA MET A 70 -7.73 1.29 0.55
C MET A 70 -7.26 2.74 0.44
N SER A 71 -7.69 3.60 1.36
CA SER A 71 -7.34 5.03 1.37
C SER A 71 -7.42 5.61 2.77
N PRO A 72 -6.54 6.59 3.12
CA PRO A 72 -6.56 7.27 4.41
C PRO A 72 -7.64 8.36 4.54
N ASP A 73 -8.31 8.74 3.44
CA ASP A 73 -9.18 9.91 3.34
C ASP A 73 -10.69 9.58 3.42
N PHE A 74 -11.06 8.43 3.97
CA PHE A 74 -12.44 7.94 4.11
C PHE A 74 -13.18 7.69 2.78
N THR A 75 -12.54 7.79 1.63
CA THR A 75 -13.13 7.41 0.34
C THR A 75 -13.14 5.90 0.14
N GLY A 76 -12.31 5.18 0.91
CA GLY A 76 -12.17 3.72 0.91
C GLY A 76 -12.77 3.07 2.13
N GLN A 77 -12.79 1.75 2.13
CA GLN A 77 -13.28 0.90 3.22
C GLN A 77 -12.14 0.15 3.93
N TYR A 78 -10.90 0.32 3.45
CA TYR A 78 -9.68 -0.26 4.02
C TYR A 78 -8.73 0.86 4.41
N GLY A 79 -8.33 0.90 5.68
CA GLY A 79 -7.43 1.90 6.24
C GLY A 79 -5.98 1.44 6.18
N PRO A 80 -5.09 2.12 5.43
CA PRO A 80 -3.68 1.78 5.36
C PRO A 80 -2.94 2.14 6.66
N TYR A 81 -1.78 1.52 6.90
CA TYR A 81 -0.93 1.83 8.06
C TYR A 81 -0.43 3.28 8.09
N SER A 82 -0.44 3.98 6.96
CA SER A 82 -0.09 5.40 6.87
C SER A 82 -1.05 6.33 7.65
N MET A 83 -2.21 5.82 8.06
CA MET A 83 -3.10 6.51 9.01
C MET A 83 -2.53 6.57 10.43
N ASN A 84 -1.47 5.83 10.70
CA ASN A 84 -0.75 5.77 11.97
C ASN A 84 -1.67 5.53 13.19
N VAL A 85 -2.51 4.52 13.09
CA VAL A 85 -3.46 4.16 14.15
C VAL A 85 -2.74 3.43 15.28
N THR A 86 -2.72 4.07 16.47
CA THR A 86 -1.94 3.61 17.64
C THR A 86 -2.76 3.43 18.91
N ASN A 87 -4.06 3.66 18.88
CA ASN A 87 -4.90 3.57 20.07
C ASN A 87 -6.36 3.26 19.75
N THR A 88 -7.09 2.77 20.76
CA THR A 88 -8.49 2.36 20.66
C THR A 88 -9.46 3.52 20.38
N GLN A 89 -9.11 4.75 20.78
CA GLN A 89 -9.97 5.90 20.52
C GLN A 89 -9.99 6.24 19.03
N THR A 90 -8.83 6.20 18.37
CA THR A 90 -8.76 6.37 16.92
C THR A 90 -9.51 5.26 16.21
N ILE A 91 -9.38 3.99 16.65
CA ILE A 91 -10.10 2.86 16.05
C ILE A 91 -11.62 3.08 16.14
N LYS A 92 -12.14 3.56 17.25
CA LYS A 92 -13.57 3.87 17.41
C LYS A 92 -14.04 4.95 16.42
N SER A 93 -13.20 5.94 16.11
CA SER A 93 -13.55 6.98 15.14
C SER A 93 -13.53 6.47 13.67
N LEU A 94 -12.97 5.29 13.46
CA LEU A 94 -12.81 4.63 12.16
C LEU A 94 -13.77 3.43 11.98
N GLU A 95 -14.90 3.42 12.68
CA GLU A 95 -15.86 2.30 12.67
C GLU A 95 -16.39 1.92 11.29
N ASN A 96 -16.40 2.87 10.36
CA ASN A 96 -16.84 2.66 8.97
C ASN A 96 -15.84 1.86 8.10
N TYR A 97 -14.60 1.68 8.57
CA TYR A 97 -13.64 0.85 7.87
C TYR A 97 -13.91 -0.64 8.12
N LYS A 98 -13.74 -1.45 7.09
CA LYS A 98 -13.80 -2.93 7.18
C LYS A 98 -12.55 -3.48 7.85
N ILE A 99 -11.38 -3.01 7.41
CA ILE A 99 -10.06 -3.38 7.95
C ILE A 99 -9.25 -2.11 8.18
N ILE A 100 -8.52 -2.07 9.27
CA ILE A 100 -7.62 -0.99 9.66
C ILE A 100 -6.25 -1.61 9.91
N THR A 101 -5.26 -1.24 9.10
CA THR A 101 -3.88 -1.63 9.35
C THR A 101 -3.28 -0.71 10.41
N LEU A 102 -2.95 -1.27 11.56
CA LEU A 102 -2.37 -0.55 12.70
C LEU A 102 -0.96 -0.06 12.39
N SER A 103 -0.49 0.93 13.15
CA SER A 103 0.86 1.47 13.01
C SER A 103 1.92 0.39 13.23
N PRO A 104 2.92 0.29 12.35
CA PRO A 104 4.06 -0.61 12.55
C PRO A 104 5.00 -0.18 13.69
N GLU A 105 4.77 0.98 14.30
CA GLU A 105 5.55 1.50 15.44
C GLU A 105 5.05 0.99 16.79
N LEU A 106 3.93 0.27 16.82
CA LEU A 106 3.36 -0.30 18.05
C LEU A 106 4.28 -1.36 18.65
N LYS A 107 4.48 -1.27 19.95
CA LYS A 107 5.14 -2.33 20.73
C LYS A 107 4.15 -3.45 21.01
N LYS A 108 4.65 -4.62 21.39
CA LYS A 108 3.82 -5.80 21.72
C LYS A 108 2.82 -5.52 22.83
N GLU A 109 3.22 -4.77 23.85
CA GLU A 109 2.39 -4.38 24.99
C GLU A 109 1.25 -3.43 24.56
N ASP A 110 1.57 -2.44 23.69
CA ASP A 110 0.59 -1.51 23.17
C ASP A 110 -0.42 -2.22 22.28
N LEU A 111 0.05 -3.11 21.42
CA LEU A 111 -0.80 -3.93 20.56
C LEU A 111 -1.75 -4.80 21.37
N LYS A 112 -1.21 -5.49 22.41
CA LYS A 112 -2.04 -6.30 23.33
C LYS A 112 -3.10 -5.44 24.00
N ASN A 113 -2.73 -4.27 24.51
CA ASN A 113 -3.66 -3.36 25.16
C ASN A 113 -4.77 -2.89 24.20
N ILE A 114 -4.43 -2.61 22.94
CA ILE A 114 -5.43 -2.27 21.91
C ILE A 114 -6.41 -3.43 21.72
N LEU A 115 -5.90 -4.66 21.52
CA LEU A 115 -6.72 -5.83 21.26
C LEU A 115 -7.62 -6.20 22.46
N ASP A 116 -7.11 -6.06 23.69
CA ASP A 116 -7.89 -6.30 24.92
C ASP A 116 -9.03 -5.29 25.11
N ASN A 117 -8.93 -4.08 24.55
CA ASN A 117 -9.88 -2.98 24.71
C ASN A 117 -10.65 -2.61 23.43
N CYS A 118 -10.45 -3.33 22.33
CA CYS A 118 -11.18 -3.16 21.09
C CYS A 118 -12.45 -4.03 21.11
N SER A 119 -13.55 -3.50 20.61
CA SER A 119 -14.81 -4.24 20.53
C SER A 119 -14.85 -5.29 19.43
N ASP A 120 -14.02 -5.13 18.41
CA ASP A 120 -13.99 -6.00 17.23
C ASP A 120 -12.57 -6.08 16.64
N ASN A 121 -11.83 -7.09 17.08
CA ASN A 121 -10.45 -7.33 16.61
C ASN A 121 -10.40 -7.85 15.17
N SER A 122 -11.53 -8.34 14.62
CA SER A 122 -11.57 -8.84 13.23
C SER A 122 -11.33 -7.74 12.20
N LYS A 123 -11.46 -6.48 12.60
CA LYS A 123 -11.16 -5.31 11.78
C LYS A 123 -9.70 -4.87 11.83
N LEU A 124 -8.90 -5.42 12.72
CA LEU A 124 -7.53 -4.98 12.94
C LEU A 124 -6.53 -5.85 12.21
N GLU A 125 -5.58 -5.20 11.56
CA GLU A 125 -4.51 -5.83 10.79
C GLU A 125 -3.17 -5.21 11.19
N ILE A 126 -2.07 -5.98 11.14
CA ILE A 126 -0.71 -5.45 11.21
C ILE A 126 0.14 -5.96 10.03
N ILE A 127 1.17 -5.18 9.66
CA ILE A 127 2.20 -5.65 8.74
C ILE A 127 3.15 -6.57 9.49
N VAL A 128 3.22 -7.83 9.06
CA VAL A 128 4.12 -8.83 9.66
C VAL A 128 5.37 -9.06 8.84
N GLN A 129 5.36 -8.68 7.56
CA GLN A 129 6.51 -8.79 6.67
C GLN A 129 6.51 -7.65 5.66
N GLY A 130 7.69 -7.05 5.43
CA GLY A 130 7.92 -6.09 4.37
C GLY A 130 8.62 -4.82 4.79
N SER A 131 8.84 -3.93 3.84
CA SER A 131 9.55 -2.69 4.04
C SER A 131 8.61 -1.54 4.35
N VAL A 132 8.73 -0.97 5.55
CA VAL A 132 7.91 0.19 5.94
C VAL A 132 8.41 1.45 5.25
N GLU A 133 7.47 2.23 4.74
CA GLU A 133 7.74 3.55 4.19
C GLU A 133 8.03 4.54 5.33
N LEU A 134 9.21 5.14 5.32
CA LEU A 134 9.62 6.13 6.32
C LEU A 134 9.30 7.56 5.88
N MET A 135 9.37 7.81 4.57
CA MET A 135 9.11 9.14 4.02
C MET A 135 8.54 9.04 2.60
N LYS A 136 7.58 9.90 2.34
CA LYS A 136 7.09 10.20 0.99
C LYS A 136 7.39 11.66 0.67
N SER A 137 7.93 11.93 -0.51
CA SER A 137 8.24 13.27 -0.96
C SER A 137 7.86 13.46 -2.42
N ARG A 138 7.29 14.62 -2.71
CA ARG A 138 7.05 15.08 -4.08
C ARG A 138 8.16 16.00 -4.59
N ASN A 139 9.10 16.34 -3.71
CA ASN A 139 10.25 17.12 -4.11
C ASN A 139 11.19 16.25 -4.97
N ARG A 140 11.72 16.85 -6.02
CA ARG A 140 12.74 16.21 -6.85
C ARG A 140 14.03 16.11 -6.05
N LEU A 141 14.33 14.91 -5.54
CA LEU A 141 15.62 14.65 -4.87
C LEU A 141 16.79 14.61 -5.86
N PHE A 142 16.51 14.49 -7.16
CA PHE A 142 17.51 14.35 -8.20
C PHE A 142 17.38 15.45 -9.24
N THR A 143 18.52 15.96 -9.70
CA THR A 143 18.58 16.86 -10.85
C THR A 143 18.11 16.16 -12.13
N LYS A 144 17.74 16.93 -13.17
CA LYS A 144 17.36 16.37 -14.48
C LYS A 144 18.45 15.46 -15.06
N LYS A 145 19.74 15.78 -14.80
CA LYS A 145 20.89 15.01 -15.30
C LYS A 145 21.05 13.67 -14.56
N GLU A 146 20.88 13.69 -13.24
CA GLU A 146 20.89 12.48 -12.41
C GLU A 146 19.68 11.60 -12.72
N SER A 147 18.48 12.16 -12.87
CA SER A 147 17.29 11.41 -13.25
C SER A 147 17.41 10.72 -14.61
N LYS A 148 18.17 11.28 -15.57
CA LYS A 148 18.46 10.63 -16.85
C LYS A 148 19.43 9.45 -16.69
N LYS A 149 20.46 9.57 -15.86
CA LYS A 149 21.39 8.47 -15.56
C LYS A 149 20.67 7.32 -14.85
N LEU A 150 19.77 7.63 -13.92
CA LEU A 150 18.98 6.66 -13.15
C LEU A 150 17.91 5.94 -13.99
N LYS A 151 17.48 6.51 -15.14
CA LYS A 151 16.55 5.84 -16.05
C LYS A 151 17.19 4.67 -16.80
N ASN A 152 18.51 4.69 -16.97
CA ASN A 152 19.26 3.68 -17.72
C ASN A 152 19.84 2.59 -16.79
N ASN A 153 19.83 2.79 -15.49
CA ASN A 153 20.25 1.82 -14.49
C ASN A 153 19.03 1.40 -13.67
N THR A 154 18.71 0.14 -13.71
CA THR A 154 17.75 -0.53 -12.81
C THR A 154 18.35 -0.74 -11.43
N ASP A 155 19.53 -0.17 -11.16
CA ASP A 155 20.23 -0.31 -9.90
C ASP A 155 19.45 0.34 -8.77
N ASP A 156 19.40 -0.33 -7.66
CA ASP A 156 18.78 0.13 -6.42
C ASP A 156 19.41 1.45 -5.97
N ILE A 157 18.57 2.42 -5.74
CA ILE A 157 19.00 3.74 -5.25
C ILE A 157 18.78 3.76 -3.75
N PHE A 158 19.80 4.22 -3.02
CA PHE A 158 19.74 4.26 -1.57
C PHE A 158 20.11 5.65 -1.04
N LEU A 159 19.43 6.05 0.03
CA LEU A 159 19.94 7.07 0.94
C LEU A 159 20.86 6.36 1.95
N ILE A 160 22.02 6.93 2.22
CA ILE A 160 22.97 6.36 3.19
C ILE A 160 23.08 7.34 4.35
N ASP A 161 22.86 6.87 5.57
CA ASP A 161 23.01 7.69 6.78
C ASP A 161 24.46 7.74 7.28
N LYS A 162 24.69 8.51 8.35
CA LYS A 162 26.01 8.63 8.98
C LYS A 162 26.55 7.32 9.60
N LYS A 163 25.69 6.33 9.77
CA LYS A 163 26.03 4.99 10.28
C LYS A 163 26.15 3.94 9.17
N ASN A 164 26.22 4.39 7.90
CA ASN A 164 26.27 3.54 6.71
C ASN A 164 25.03 2.62 6.52
N LYS A 165 23.89 2.92 7.16
CA LYS A 165 22.64 2.25 6.86
C LYS A 165 22.10 2.72 5.51
N ARG A 166 21.61 1.78 4.71
CA ARG A 166 21.09 2.01 3.36
C ARG A 166 19.57 1.96 3.39
N TYR A 167 18.93 3.05 3.00
CA TYR A 167 17.47 3.18 2.93
C TYR A 167 17.06 3.19 1.46
N PRO A 168 16.33 2.17 0.98
CA PRO A 168 15.91 2.10 -0.41
C PRO A 168 15.06 3.30 -0.82
N ILE A 169 15.30 3.81 -2.02
CA ILE A 169 14.52 4.90 -2.61
C ILE A 169 13.76 4.35 -3.81
N HIS A 170 12.44 4.38 -3.72
CA HIS A 170 11.55 3.95 -4.79
C HIS A 170 10.87 5.16 -5.43
N LYS A 171 10.66 5.07 -6.73
CA LYS A 171 9.83 6.04 -7.44
C LYS A 171 8.43 5.48 -7.60
N SER A 172 7.43 6.29 -7.31
CA SER A 172 6.06 5.96 -7.63
C SER A 172 5.90 5.76 -9.14
N LEU A 173 4.99 4.89 -9.55
CA LEU A 173 4.63 4.68 -10.95
C LEU A 173 4.14 5.96 -11.64
N SER A 174 3.56 6.89 -10.90
CA SER A 174 3.19 8.23 -11.38
C SER A 174 4.39 9.16 -11.63
N ASN A 175 5.62 8.75 -11.27
CA ASN A 175 6.87 9.52 -11.33
C ASN A 175 6.87 10.85 -10.54
N GLU A 176 5.88 11.07 -9.70
CA GLU A 176 5.74 12.31 -8.94
C GLU A 176 6.11 12.17 -7.47
N GLU A 177 6.15 10.95 -6.98
CA GLU A 177 6.50 10.66 -5.59
C GLU A 177 7.78 9.85 -5.50
N ILE A 178 8.57 10.18 -4.49
CA ILE A 178 9.71 9.41 -4.04
C ILE A 178 9.36 8.83 -2.68
N ILE A 179 9.57 7.55 -2.54
CA ILE A 179 9.31 6.81 -1.31
C ILE A 179 10.64 6.33 -0.77
N ILE A 180 10.95 6.67 0.47
CA ILE A 180 12.11 6.14 1.19
C ILE A 180 11.59 5.09 2.16
N SER A 181 12.10 3.88 2.01
CA SER A 181 11.73 2.74 2.85
C SER A 181 12.77 2.49 3.94
N ASN A 182 12.37 1.75 4.96
CA ASN A 182 13.29 1.34 6.02
C ASN A 182 14.45 0.51 5.44
N SER A 183 15.59 0.58 6.10
CA SER A 183 16.81 -0.16 5.73
C SER A 183 16.67 -1.68 5.91
N GLU A 184 15.76 -2.09 6.75
CA GLU A 184 15.48 -3.50 7.08
C GLU A 184 13.98 -3.75 7.02
N ASP A 185 13.59 -4.94 6.55
CA ASP A 185 12.20 -5.36 6.56
C ASP A 185 11.74 -5.65 7.99
N ILE A 186 10.47 -5.36 8.25
CA ILE A 186 9.77 -6.01 9.36
C ILE A 186 9.71 -7.50 9.05
N SER A 187 9.99 -8.34 10.05
CA SER A 187 9.82 -9.78 9.98
C SER A 187 9.35 -10.30 11.34
N LEU A 188 8.06 -10.62 11.43
CA LEU A 188 7.40 -11.11 12.65
C LEU A 188 7.01 -12.59 12.54
N LEU A 189 7.67 -13.36 11.66
CA LEU A 189 7.35 -14.77 11.45
C LEU A 189 7.37 -15.57 12.75
N ASN A 190 8.37 -15.32 13.61
CA ASN A 190 8.51 -16.00 14.90
C ASN A 190 7.49 -15.52 15.95
N ASP A 191 6.82 -14.43 15.69
CA ASP A 191 5.84 -13.83 16.61
C ASP A 191 4.39 -14.19 16.26
N ILE A 192 4.13 -14.86 15.13
CA ILE A 192 2.77 -15.19 14.66
C ILE A 192 1.95 -15.91 15.72
N THR A 193 2.52 -16.94 16.36
CA THR A 193 1.82 -17.68 17.41
C THR A 193 1.43 -16.78 18.58
N TYR A 194 2.31 -15.87 19.00
CA TYR A 194 2.01 -14.89 20.04
C TYR A 194 0.92 -13.95 19.60
N LEU A 195 1.02 -13.39 18.39
CA LEU A 195 0.06 -12.44 17.83
C LEU A 195 -1.35 -13.06 17.75
N LYS A 196 -1.46 -14.30 17.33
CA LYS A 196 -2.72 -15.06 17.35
C LYS A 196 -3.24 -15.23 18.78
N SER A 197 -2.37 -15.58 19.73
CA SER A 197 -2.75 -15.80 21.13
C SER A 197 -3.32 -14.56 21.83
N ILE A 198 -2.95 -13.36 21.38
CA ILE A 198 -3.51 -12.09 21.90
C ILE A 198 -4.75 -11.61 21.13
N GLY A 199 -5.26 -12.39 20.17
CA GLY A 199 -6.51 -12.14 19.46
C GLY A 199 -6.37 -11.39 18.13
N LEU A 200 -5.18 -11.28 17.56
CA LEU A 200 -4.99 -10.73 16.22
C LEU A 200 -5.28 -11.82 15.16
N VAL A 201 -6.07 -11.48 14.14
CA VAL A 201 -6.52 -12.43 13.11
C VAL A 201 -6.10 -12.05 11.70
N ASN A 202 -5.79 -10.78 11.43
CA ASN A 202 -5.38 -10.33 10.11
C ASN A 202 -3.90 -9.94 10.09
N PHE A 203 -3.19 -10.45 9.08
CA PHE A 203 -1.76 -10.25 8.91
C PHE A 203 -1.48 -9.78 7.49
N ALA A 204 -0.79 -8.65 7.34
CA ALA A 204 -0.42 -8.10 6.04
C ALA A 204 1.04 -8.40 5.71
N ILE A 205 1.28 -8.76 4.45
CA ILE A 205 2.61 -8.88 3.87
C ILE A 205 2.77 -7.83 2.78
N ASP A 206 3.74 -6.94 2.93
CA ASP A 206 4.06 -5.94 1.91
C ASP A 206 5.09 -6.49 0.93
N GLY A 207 4.62 -6.95 -0.22
CA GLY A 207 5.45 -7.48 -1.31
C GLY A 207 5.84 -6.45 -2.36
N ARG A 208 5.59 -5.16 -2.16
CA ARG A 208 5.95 -4.13 -3.12
C ARG A 208 7.47 -4.09 -3.33
N TRP A 209 7.87 -3.86 -4.58
CA TRP A 209 9.28 -3.81 -5.00
C TRP A 209 10.08 -5.11 -4.75
N ARG A 210 9.39 -6.25 -4.67
CA ARG A 210 9.97 -7.58 -4.49
C ARG A 210 9.86 -8.41 -5.77
N ASP A 211 10.74 -9.36 -5.90
CA ASP A 211 10.74 -10.33 -6.98
C ASP A 211 9.86 -11.55 -6.68
N GLU A 212 9.82 -12.50 -7.62
CA GLU A 212 9.02 -13.72 -7.50
C GLU A 212 9.43 -14.59 -6.30
N ASN A 213 10.68 -14.51 -5.84
CA ASN A 213 11.17 -15.29 -4.68
C ASN A 213 10.46 -14.88 -3.39
N TYR A 214 9.83 -13.69 -3.36
CA TYR A 214 9.06 -13.26 -2.21
C TYR A 214 7.78 -14.09 -1.98
N LEU A 215 7.32 -14.85 -2.97
CA LEU A 215 6.23 -15.82 -2.81
C LEU A 215 6.54 -16.90 -1.77
N ASN A 216 7.81 -17.30 -1.64
CA ASN A 216 8.24 -18.25 -0.61
C ASN A 216 7.98 -17.70 0.81
N LYS A 217 8.16 -16.38 0.99
CA LYS A 217 7.84 -15.72 2.27
C LYS A 217 6.35 -15.84 2.60
N ILE A 218 5.48 -15.63 1.62
CA ILE A 218 4.03 -15.78 1.81
C ILE A 218 3.70 -17.21 2.26
N GLN A 219 4.33 -18.23 1.67
CA GLN A 219 4.12 -19.63 2.05
C GLN A 219 4.62 -19.92 3.48
N GLU A 220 5.77 -19.35 3.89
CA GLU A 220 6.28 -19.48 5.27
C GLU A 220 5.27 -18.91 6.28
N TYR A 221 4.69 -17.74 6.01
CA TYR A 221 3.68 -17.12 6.88
C TYR A 221 2.38 -17.92 6.90
N ASN A 222 1.87 -18.38 5.75
CA ASN A 222 0.69 -19.24 5.70
C ASN A 222 0.88 -20.48 6.56
N THR A 223 2.05 -21.15 6.43
CA THR A 223 2.37 -22.32 7.26
C THR A 223 2.43 -22.00 8.76
N ALA A 224 2.88 -20.79 9.14
CA ALA A 224 2.93 -20.35 10.53
C ALA A 224 1.55 -19.97 11.08
N ILE A 225 0.67 -19.42 10.21
CA ILE A 225 -0.69 -19.06 10.58
C ILE A 225 -1.57 -20.29 10.75
N ASP A 226 -1.38 -21.33 9.95
CA ASP A 226 -2.19 -22.56 9.99
C ASP A 226 -1.85 -23.48 11.18
N LYS A 227 -0.73 -23.23 11.87
CA LYS A 227 -0.33 -23.95 13.10
C LYS A 227 -0.97 -23.32 14.35
#